data_ea9420e8bfaeffcc2fc9d50ab9f445cd
#
_entry.id   ea9420e8bfaeffcc2fc9d50ab9f445cd
#
_cell.length_a   1.000
_cell.length_b   1.000
_cell.length_c   1.000
_cell.angle_alpha   90.00
_cell.angle_beta   90.00
_cell.angle_gamma   90.00
#
_symmetry.space_group_name_H-M   'P 1'
#
loop_
_entity.id
_entity.type
_entity.pdbx_description
1 polymer ?
#
loop_
_entity_poly.entity_id
_entity_poly.type
_entity_poly.pdbx_seq_one_letter_code
_entity_poly.pdbx_strand_id
1 'polypeptide(L)'
;MRYRLLSSFGLTLIFLAFQHSAFSEEFSGIAEPENCAIVLAVVAEGVQIYESKPNPAGGFQWSFKAPEAQLKSASGQVLGTHGAGPSWTLNDGSSIVGSVPPLKNVAAPESIPWLLIAVKSKTGSGTLDKVDYVLRVATDGGVAPTEPPNVEGATARVRYHAIYIFLRRLNG
;
A
#
# COMPACT_ATOMS: atom_id res chain seq x y z
N MET A 1 -49.40 43.06 28.31
CA MET A 1 -47.98 42.78 28.38
C MET A 1 -47.74 41.50 27.58
N ARG A 2 -47.22 41.60 26.33
CA ARG A 2 -47.11 40.47 25.37
C ARG A 2 -45.64 40.10 25.26
N TYR A 3 -45.25 38.91 25.69
CA TYR A 3 -43.94 38.37 25.45
C TYR A 3 -43.91 37.55 24.15
N ARG A 4 -43.06 37.97 23.21
CA ARG A 4 -42.75 37.24 21.96
C ARG A 4 -41.68 36.21 22.26
N LEU A 5 -41.97 34.93 22.00
CA LEU A 5 -40.98 33.87 21.87
C LEU A 5 -40.30 34.02 20.53
N LEU A 6 -38.98 34.17 20.54
CA LEU A 6 -38.10 34.04 19.38
C LEU A 6 -37.63 32.61 19.29
N SER A 7 -38.03 31.94 18.24
CA SER A 7 -37.56 30.59 17.89
C SER A 7 -36.12 30.65 17.37
N SER A 8 -35.25 29.95 18.05
CA SER A 8 -33.90 29.70 17.57
C SER A 8 -33.90 28.40 16.76
N PHE A 9 -34.00 28.51 15.45
CA PHE A 9 -33.73 27.44 14.50
C PHE A 9 -32.50 27.83 13.66
N GLY A 10 -31.50 26.95 13.65
CA GLY A 10 -30.48 27.05 12.62
C GLY A 10 -29.04 27.07 13.13
N LEU A 11 -28.48 25.91 13.48
CA LEU A 11 -27.04 25.67 13.31
C LEU A 11 -26.73 24.17 13.52
N THR A 12 -27.07 23.32 12.58
CA THR A 12 -26.54 21.94 12.58
C THR A 12 -26.55 21.39 11.16
N LEU A 13 -25.69 21.87 10.28
CA LEU A 13 -25.43 21.21 8.98
C LEU A 13 -24.17 21.74 8.30
N ILE A 14 -23.00 21.77 8.97
CA ILE A 14 -21.72 22.05 8.31
C ILE A 14 -20.60 21.22 8.96
N PHE A 15 -20.77 19.94 9.16
CA PHE A 15 -19.66 19.13 9.70
C PHE A 15 -19.38 17.81 8.97
N LEU A 16 -20.04 17.54 7.83
CA LEU A 16 -19.81 16.29 7.09
C LEU A 16 -19.03 16.44 5.77
N ALA A 17 -18.70 17.64 5.33
CA ALA A 17 -18.01 17.85 4.06
C ALA A 17 -16.48 17.97 4.18
N PHE A 18 -15.92 18.08 5.37
CA PHE A 18 -14.48 18.36 5.57
C PHE A 18 -13.59 17.12 5.68
N GLN A 19 -14.13 15.93 5.81
CA GLN A 19 -13.31 14.72 5.99
C GLN A 19 -12.87 14.05 4.68
N HIS A 20 -13.50 14.37 3.54
CA HIS A 20 -13.11 13.77 2.25
C HIS A 20 -11.98 14.52 1.55
N SER A 21 -11.77 15.81 1.82
CA SER A 21 -10.71 16.58 1.17
C SER A 21 -9.32 16.44 1.81
N ALA A 22 -9.24 16.12 3.10
CA ALA A 22 -7.95 15.96 3.78
C ALA A 22 -7.22 14.66 3.37
N PHE A 23 -7.97 13.61 3.04
CA PHE A 23 -7.39 12.33 2.62
C PHE A 23 -6.80 12.37 1.19
N SER A 24 -7.32 13.25 0.34
CA SER A 24 -6.87 13.37 -1.07
C SER A 24 -5.60 14.22 -1.26
N GLU A 25 -5.26 15.11 -0.34
CA GLU A 25 -4.01 15.89 -0.42
C GLU A 25 -2.78 15.09 0.02
N GLU A 26 -2.94 14.14 0.94
CA GLU A 26 -1.83 13.36 1.50
C GLU A 26 -1.24 12.36 0.50
N PHE A 27 -2.00 11.97 -0.53
CA PHE A 27 -1.58 11.03 -1.58
C PHE A 27 -1.51 11.68 -2.97
N SER A 28 -1.10 12.94 -3.04
CA SER A 28 -0.95 13.65 -4.32
C SER A 28 0.01 12.90 -5.26
N GLY A 29 -0.50 12.45 -6.41
CA GLY A 29 0.27 11.72 -7.43
C GLY A 29 -0.20 10.29 -7.70
N ILE A 30 -0.91 9.66 -6.75
CA ILE A 30 -1.54 8.36 -6.97
C ILE A 30 -2.96 8.37 -6.40
N ALA A 31 -3.94 8.13 -7.24
CA ALA A 31 -5.35 8.10 -6.86
C ALA A 31 -5.88 6.66 -6.88
N GLU A 32 -6.88 6.40 -6.05
CA GLU A 32 -7.70 5.20 -6.17
C GLU A 32 -8.38 5.18 -7.54
N PRO A 33 -8.53 4.00 -8.16
CA PRO A 33 -9.33 3.89 -9.37
C PRO A 33 -10.79 4.32 -9.11
N GLU A 34 -11.41 4.96 -10.09
CA GLU A 34 -12.83 5.31 -10.01
C GLU A 34 -13.70 4.07 -9.77
N ASN A 35 -14.85 4.24 -9.15
CA ASN A 35 -15.81 3.18 -8.85
C ASN A 35 -15.20 2.01 -8.06
N CYS A 36 -14.37 2.30 -7.10
CA CYS A 36 -13.81 1.33 -6.17
C CYS A 36 -14.26 1.61 -4.73
N ALA A 37 -14.23 0.57 -3.89
CA ALA A 37 -14.42 0.67 -2.45
C ALA A 37 -13.28 -0.02 -1.73
N ILE A 38 -12.89 0.54 -0.59
CA ILE A 38 -11.89 -0.05 0.29
C ILE A 38 -12.46 -1.34 0.91
N VAL A 39 -11.74 -2.43 0.78
CA VAL A 39 -12.02 -3.72 1.43
C VAL A 39 -11.26 -3.80 2.76
N LEU A 40 -9.98 -3.40 2.74
CA LEU A 40 -9.09 -3.48 3.89
C LEU A 40 -7.95 -2.47 3.72
N ALA A 41 -7.52 -1.84 4.81
CA ALA A 41 -6.28 -1.09 4.88
C ALA A 41 -5.40 -1.65 6.00
N VAL A 42 -4.10 -1.81 5.74
CA VAL A 42 -3.13 -2.39 6.67
C VAL A 42 -1.80 -1.65 6.64
N VAL A 43 -1.07 -1.69 7.72
CA VAL A 43 0.33 -1.29 7.79
C VAL A 43 1.20 -2.50 7.48
N ALA A 44 2.13 -2.35 6.54
CA ALA A 44 3.17 -3.33 6.28
C ALA A 44 4.45 -2.92 6.98
N GLU A 45 5.04 -3.84 7.72
CA GLU A 45 6.35 -3.70 8.35
C GLU A 45 7.24 -4.88 7.95
N GLY A 46 8.39 -4.59 7.38
CA GLY A 46 9.28 -5.65 6.92
C GLY A 46 10.53 -5.16 6.23
N VAL A 47 10.97 -5.91 5.23
CA VAL A 47 12.18 -5.62 4.47
C VAL A 47 11.96 -5.76 2.97
N GLN A 48 12.67 -4.94 2.21
CA GLN A 48 12.96 -5.20 0.80
C GLN A 48 14.26 -5.98 0.74
N ILE A 49 14.25 -7.10 0.03
CA ILE A 49 15.43 -7.96 -0.16
C ILE A 49 16.03 -7.64 -1.51
N TYR A 50 17.32 -7.35 -1.50
CA TYR A 50 18.15 -7.15 -2.69
C TYR A 50 19.20 -8.24 -2.78
N GLU A 51 19.55 -8.62 -3.99
CA GLU A 51 20.59 -9.58 -4.29
C GLU A 51 21.65 -8.94 -5.20
N SER A 52 22.90 -9.19 -4.88
CA SER A 52 24.03 -8.75 -5.69
C SER A 52 24.08 -9.53 -7.01
N LYS A 53 24.05 -8.83 -8.13
CA LYS A 53 24.17 -9.39 -9.47
C LYS A 53 25.27 -8.68 -10.27
N PRO A 54 25.89 -9.36 -11.26
CA PRO A 54 26.82 -8.72 -12.15
C PRO A 54 26.24 -7.44 -12.77
N ASN A 55 27.03 -6.37 -12.77
CA ASN A 55 26.70 -5.13 -13.45
C ASN A 55 27.37 -5.12 -14.84
N PRO A 56 26.60 -4.87 -15.94
CA PRO A 56 27.19 -4.79 -17.29
C PRO A 56 28.32 -3.77 -17.45
N ALA A 57 28.37 -2.74 -16.60
CA ALA A 57 29.43 -1.74 -16.56
C ALA A 57 30.67 -2.16 -15.74
N GLY A 58 30.68 -3.38 -15.21
CA GLY A 58 31.72 -3.94 -14.34
C GLY A 58 31.34 -3.95 -12.87
N GLY A 59 31.88 -4.94 -12.13
CA GLY A 59 31.56 -5.15 -10.73
C GLY A 59 30.16 -5.71 -10.50
N PHE A 60 29.53 -5.31 -9.40
CA PHE A 60 28.22 -5.81 -8.99
C PHE A 60 27.25 -4.67 -8.68
N GLN A 61 25.95 -4.95 -8.75
CA GLN A 61 24.86 -4.03 -8.42
C GLN A 61 23.78 -4.72 -7.60
N TRP A 62 23.07 -3.96 -6.77
CA TRP A 62 21.91 -4.45 -6.08
C TRP A 62 20.72 -4.58 -7.04
N SER A 63 20.15 -5.76 -7.10
CA SER A 63 18.92 -6.07 -7.85
C SER A 63 17.83 -6.43 -6.88
N PHE A 64 16.65 -5.81 -6.99
CA PHE A 64 15.50 -6.16 -6.17
C PHE A 64 15.12 -7.64 -6.38
N LYS A 65 14.91 -8.36 -5.28
CA LYS A 65 14.56 -9.78 -5.28
C LYS A 65 13.12 -10.01 -4.83
N ALA A 66 12.76 -9.54 -3.64
CA ALA A 66 11.43 -9.73 -3.07
C ALA A 66 11.19 -8.83 -1.85
N PRO A 67 9.94 -8.48 -1.52
CA PRO A 67 9.57 -8.01 -0.21
C PRO A 67 9.39 -9.20 0.74
N GLU A 68 9.51 -8.93 2.05
CA GLU A 68 9.12 -9.83 3.13
C GLU A 68 8.59 -8.95 4.27
N ALA A 69 7.26 -8.97 4.50
CA ALA A 69 6.64 -8.11 5.50
C ALA A 69 5.45 -8.77 6.19
N GLN A 70 5.18 -8.32 7.40
CA GLN A 70 3.93 -8.56 8.11
C GLN A 70 2.91 -7.48 7.74
N LEU A 71 1.66 -7.89 7.61
CA LEU A 71 0.51 -7.01 7.42
C LEU A 71 -0.19 -6.87 8.77
N LYS A 72 -0.30 -5.65 9.27
CA LYS A 72 -0.85 -5.36 10.60
C LYS A 72 -2.09 -4.47 10.51
N SER A 73 -3.04 -4.70 11.40
CA SER A 73 -4.13 -3.76 11.63
C SER A 73 -3.62 -2.47 12.27
N ALA A 74 -4.45 -1.44 12.34
CA ALA A 74 -4.14 -0.20 13.07
C ALA A 74 -3.86 -0.42 14.57
N SER A 75 -4.38 -1.51 15.15
CA SER A 75 -4.08 -1.90 16.54
C SER A 75 -2.80 -2.74 16.70
N GLY A 76 -2.06 -3.00 15.60
CA GLY A 76 -0.82 -3.77 15.61
C GLY A 76 -1.00 -5.29 15.51
N GLN A 77 -2.24 -5.80 15.40
CA GLN A 77 -2.49 -7.23 15.22
C GLN A 77 -1.98 -7.69 13.86
N VAL A 78 -1.22 -8.78 13.80
CA VAL A 78 -0.78 -9.40 12.54
C VAL A 78 -1.95 -10.09 11.87
N LEU A 79 -2.31 -9.60 10.68
CA LEU A 79 -3.41 -10.11 9.85
C LEU A 79 -2.93 -11.03 8.74
N GLY A 80 -1.63 -10.98 8.39
CA GLY A 80 -1.09 -11.76 7.30
C GLY A 80 0.32 -11.37 6.90
N THR A 81 0.72 -11.71 5.68
CA THR A 81 2.07 -11.49 5.14
C THR A 81 2.05 -10.94 3.72
N HIS A 82 3.13 -10.26 3.35
CA HIS A 82 3.43 -9.81 1.99
C HIS A 82 4.77 -10.38 1.55
N GLY A 83 4.80 -10.94 0.35
CA GLY A 83 5.97 -11.62 -0.19
C GLY A 83 6.14 -11.46 -1.70
N ALA A 84 7.02 -12.31 -2.25
CA ALA A 84 7.36 -12.33 -3.66
C ALA A 84 6.14 -12.48 -4.58
N GLY A 85 6.24 -11.87 -5.77
CA GLY A 85 5.28 -12.06 -6.83
C GLY A 85 4.63 -10.81 -7.43
N PRO A 86 4.35 -9.69 -6.75
CA PRO A 86 4.07 -9.47 -5.34
C PRO A 86 2.82 -10.22 -4.84
N SER A 87 2.86 -10.78 -3.65
CA SER A 87 1.74 -11.55 -3.09
C SER A 87 1.34 -11.06 -1.70
N TRP A 88 0.07 -11.20 -1.36
CA TRP A 88 -0.49 -10.92 -0.03
C TRP A 88 -1.33 -12.12 0.41
N THR A 89 -1.10 -12.58 1.61
CA THR A 89 -1.83 -13.71 2.20
C THR A 89 -2.32 -13.31 3.59
N LEU A 90 -3.61 -13.45 3.85
CA LEU A 90 -4.18 -13.20 5.17
C LEU A 90 -4.38 -14.49 5.96
N ASN A 91 -4.47 -14.33 7.28
CA ASN A 91 -4.72 -15.43 8.22
C ASN A 91 -6.11 -16.06 8.06
N ASP A 92 -7.02 -15.41 7.31
CA ASP A 92 -8.34 -15.96 6.96
C ASP A 92 -8.29 -16.98 5.80
N GLY A 93 -7.08 -17.27 5.27
CA GLY A 93 -6.86 -18.22 4.19
C GLY A 93 -6.96 -17.63 2.78
N SER A 94 -7.32 -16.35 2.65
CA SER A 94 -7.36 -15.69 1.35
C SER A 94 -5.99 -15.18 0.92
N SER A 95 -5.68 -15.26 -0.38
CA SER A 95 -4.42 -14.78 -0.94
C SER A 95 -4.63 -14.20 -2.33
N ILE A 96 -3.82 -13.19 -2.67
CA ILE A 96 -3.78 -12.57 -4.00
C ILE A 96 -2.35 -12.39 -4.49
N VAL A 97 -2.21 -12.40 -5.81
CA VAL A 97 -0.95 -12.03 -6.50
C VAL A 97 -1.24 -10.82 -7.38
N GLY A 98 -0.37 -9.82 -7.29
CA GLY A 98 -0.44 -8.62 -8.10
C GLY A 98 0.21 -8.77 -9.47
N SER A 99 -0.20 -7.94 -10.41
CA SER A 99 0.43 -7.85 -11.74
C SER A 99 1.74 -7.08 -11.68
N VAL A 100 2.69 -7.48 -12.53
CA VAL A 100 3.95 -6.78 -12.79
C VAL A 100 4.03 -6.57 -14.30
N PRO A 101 4.31 -5.34 -14.77
CA PRO A 101 4.52 -4.10 -14.00
C PRO A 101 3.23 -3.58 -13.33
N PRO A 102 3.35 -2.67 -12.33
CA PRO A 102 2.19 -2.01 -11.72
C PRO A 102 1.50 -1.09 -12.74
N LEU A 103 0.21 -0.79 -12.52
CA LEU A 103 -0.56 0.15 -13.33
C LEU A 103 -0.05 1.59 -13.20
N LYS A 104 0.40 1.97 -12.00
CA LYS A 104 1.05 3.26 -11.72
C LYS A 104 2.23 3.05 -10.80
N ASN A 105 3.25 3.87 -10.99
CA ASN A 105 4.45 3.92 -10.17
C ASN A 105 4.81 5.39 -9.97
N VAL A 106 4.76 5.85 -8.72
CA VAL A 106 5.06 7.23 -8.35
C VAL A 106 6.26 7.21 -7.41
N ALA A 107 7.32 7.89 -7.79
CA ALA A 107 8.54 7.98 -6.98
C ALA A 107 8.23 8.65 -5.62
N ALA A 108 8.80 8.10 -4.57
CA ALA A 108 8.79 8.68 -3.23
C ALA A 108 10.24 9.00 -2.84
N PRO A 109 10.54 10.22 -2.36
CA PRO A 109 11.89 10.58 -1.95
C PRO A 109 12.40 9.61 -0.88
N GLU A 110 13.62 9.10 -1.05
CA GLU A 110 14.33 8.23 -0.10
C GLU A 110 13.59 6.94 0.31
N SER A 111 12.51 6.61 -0.39
CA SER A 111 11.66 5.46 -0.10
C SER A 111 11.32 4.66 -1.35
N ILE A 112 10.86 3.43 -1.17
CA ILE A 112 10.31 2.65 -2.28
C ILE A 112 9.06 3.36 -2.84
N PRO A 113 8.81 3.28 -4.16
CA PRO A 113 7.75 4.06 -4.82
C PRO A 113 6.35 3.67 -4.35
N TRP A 114 5.40 4.59 -4.50
CA TRP A 114 3.98 4.31 -4.38
C TRP A 114 3.49 3.61 -5.63
N LEU A 115 2.62 2.62 -5.47
CA LEU A 115 2.18 1.76 -6.56
C LEU A 115 0.68 1.56 -6.57
N LEU A 116 0.08 1.57 -7.75
CA LEU A 116 -1.24 0.97 -7.99
C LEU A 116 -1.03 -0.34 -8.76
N ILE A 117 -1.50 -1.44 -8.21
CA ILE A 117 -1.27 -2.79 -8.71
C ILE A 117 -2.62 -3.46 -8.98
N ALA A 118 -2.83 -3.98 -10.19
CA ALA A 118 -3.99 -4.82 -10.45
C ALA A 118 -3.77 -6.24 -9.89
N VAL A 119 -4.82 -6.87 -9.39
CA VAL A 119 -4.78 -8.27 -8.96
C VAL A 119 -4.79 -9.17 -10.18
N LYS A 120 -3.80 -10.06 -10.27
CA LYS A 120 -3.63 -11.04 -11.37
C LYS A 120 -4.33 -12.36 -11.06
N SER A 121 -4.24 -12.81 -9.80
CA SER A 121 -4.86 -14.07 -9.39
C SER A 121 -5.26 -14.01 -7.91
N LYS A 122 -6.26 -14.82 -7.57
CA LYS A 122 -6.84 -14.95 -6.23
C LYS A 122 -6.91 -16.43 -5.87
N THR A 123 -6.65 -16.77 -4.60
CA THR A 123 -6.79 -18.13 -4.07
C THR A 123 -7.36 -18.11 -2.66
N GLY A 124 -8.03 -19.16 -2.26
CA GLY A 124 -8.74 -19.23 -0.99
C GLY A 124 -10.00 -18.36 -1.00
N SER A 125 -10.74 -18.42 0.09
CA SER A 125 -11.92 -17.59 0.32
C SER A 125 -11.71 -16.75 1.58
N GLY A 126 -12.14 -15.50 1.54
CA GLY A 126 -11.99 -14.55 2.65
C GLY A 126 -11.93 -13.11 2.17
N THR A 127 -11.26 -12.27 2.93
CA THR A 127 -11.24 -10.82 2.69
C THR A 127 -10.66 -10.45 1.33
N LEU A 128 -9.57 -11.12 0.91
CA LEU A 128 -8.87 -10.77 -0.33
C LEU A 128 -9.52 -11.33 -1.60
N ASP A 129 -10.47 -12.25 -1.53
CA ASP A 129 -11.14 -12.79 -2.73
C ASP A 129 -11.93 -11.74 -3.51
N LYS A 130 -12.30 -10.64 -2.85
CA LYS A 130 -13.06 -9.51 -3.42
C LYS A 130 -12.17 -8.38 -3.95
N VAL A 131 -10.85 -8.48 -3.78
CA VAL A 131 -9.91 -7.39 -4.12
C VAL A 131 -9.55 -7.44 -5.59
N ASP A 132 -9.61 -6.28 -6.26
CA ASP A 132 -9.23 -6.12 -7.67
C ASP A 132 -7.97 -5.28 -7.85
N TYR A 133 -7.67 -4.40 -6.88
CA TYR A 133 -6.49 -3.55 -6.89
C TYR A 133 -5.85 -3.46 -5.52
N VAL A 134 -4.54 -3.27 -5.51
CA VAL A 134 -3.76 -2.96 -4.31
C VAL A 134 -3.04 -1.63 -4.53
N LEU A 135 -3.25 -0.70 -3.61
CA LEU A 135 -2.56 0.58 -3.56
C LEU A 135 -1.50 0.52 -2.45
N ARG A 136 -0.24 0.80 -2.78
CA ARG A 136 0.85 0.99 -1.82
C ARG A 136 1.18 2.46 -1.74
N VAL A 137 1.07 3.04 -0.55
CA VAL A 137 1.31 4.47 -0.26
C VAL A 137 2.02 4.64 1.08
N ALA A 138 2.35 5.88 1.43
CA ALA A 138 2.99 6.24 2.70
C ALA A 138 4.20 5.34 2.99
N THR A 139 5.04 5.16 1.98
CA THR A 139 6.25 4.33 2.10
C THR A 139 7.33 5.08 2.86
N ASP A 140 8.07 4.34 3.68
CA ASP A 140 9.26 4.81 4.38
C ASP A 140 10.36 3.76 4.25
N GLY A 141 11.54 4.16 3.77
CA GLY A 141 12.71 3.32 3.57
C GLY A 141 12.57 2.28 2.45
N GLY A 142 13.29 1.17 2.59
CA GLY A 142 13.25 0.05 1.64
C GLY A 142 14.09 0.22 0.37
N VAL A 143 14.76 1.34 0.15
CA VAL A 143 15.60 1.59 -1.02
C VAL A 143 16.89 0.76 -0.93
N ALA A 144 17.40 0.30 -2.08
CA ALA A 144 18.65 -0.43 -2.15
C ALA A 144 19.80 0.36 -1.49
N PRO A 145 20.78 -0.32 -0.86
CA PRO A 145 21.96 0.36 -0.35
C PRO A 145 22.68 1.15 -1.46
N THR A 146 23.19 2.33 -1.14
CA THR A 146 23.94 3.17 -2.08
C THR A 146 25.31 2.59 -2.41
N GLU A 147 25.96 1.94 -1.43
CA GLU A 147 27.23 1.27 -1.64
C GLU A 147 27.03 0.02 -2.50
N PRO A 148 27.77 -0.13 -3.61
CA PRO A 148 27.67 -1.31 -4.45
C PRO A 148 28.14 -2.56 -3.71
N PRO A 149 27.55 -3.74 -3.98
CA PRO A 149 28.04 -4.98 -3.39
C PRO A 149 29.40 -5.37 -3.98
N ASN A 150 30.19 -6.11 -3.20
CA ASN A 150 31.53 -6.55 -3.59
C ASN A 150 31.63 -8.07 -3.91
N VAL A 151 30.56 -8.81 -3.67
CA VAL A 151 30.49 -10.27 -3.90
C VAL A 151 29.18 -10.62 -4.56
N GLU A 152 29.24 -11.47 -5.60
CA GLU A 152 28.03 -11.99 -6.24
C GLU A 152 27.18 -12.83 -5.29
N GLY A 153 25.87 -12.71 -5.39
CA GLY A 153 24.91 -13.44 -4.55
C GLY A 153 24.77 -12.91 -3.11
N ALA A 154 25.56 -11.89 -2.72
CA ALA A 154 25.33 -11.22 -1.43
C ALA A 154 23.91 -10.68 -1.36
N THR A 155 23.32 -10.65 -0.16
CA THR A 155 21.96 -10.14 0.05
C THR A 155 21.94 -8.97 1.02
N ALA A 156 21.11 -7.97 0.72
CA ALA A 156 20.80 -6.87 1.62
C ALA A 156 19.32 -6.91 1.99
N ARG A 157 18.99 -6.72 3.27
CA ARG A 157 17.63 -6.68 3.81
C ARG A 157 17.38 -5.27 4.37
N VAL A 158 16.68 -4.45 3.61
CA VAL A 158 16.47 -3.03 3.94
C VAL A 158 15.07 -2.84 4.51
N ARG A 159 14.97 -2.34 5.73
CA ARG A 159 13.70 -2.11 6.42
C ARG A 159 12.83 -1.14 5.63
N TYR A 160 11.53 -1.40 5.63
CA TYR A 160 10.53 -0.49 5.11
C TYR A 160 9.21 -0.57 5.87
N HIS A 161 8.45 0.52 5.77
CA HIS A 161 7.04 0.59 6.14
C HIS A 161 6.23 1.04 4.94
N ALA A 162 4.98 0.66 4.89
CA ALA A 162 4.02 1.11 3.88
C ALA A 162 2.58 0.94 4.38
N ILE A 163 1.65 1.66 3.79
CA ILE A 163 0.23 1.36 3.89
C ILE A 163 -0.18 0.63 2.61
N TYR A 164 -0.84 -0.52 2.76
CA TYR A 164 -1.53 -1.20 1.68
C TYR A 164 -3.03 -1.01 1.85
N ILE A 165 -3.68 -0.51 0.77
CA ILE A 165 -5.12 -0.35 0.67
C ILE A 165 -5.60 -1.33 -0.40
N PHE A 166 -6.44 -2.27 0.01
CA PHE A 166 -7.03 -3.28 -0.86
C PHE A 166 -8.39 -2.80 -1.32
N LEU A 167 -8.58 -2.71 -2.64
CA LEU A 167 -9.74 -2.10 -3.27
C LEU A 167 -10.50 -3.14 -4.08
N ARG A 168 -11.82 -3.11 -4.01
CA ARG A 168 -12.70 -3.84 -4.93
C ARG A 168 -13.38 -2.88 -5.89
N ARG A 169 -13.57 -3.30 -7.12
CA ARG A 169 -14.37 -2.57 -8.10
C ARG A 169 -15.85 -2.65 -7.70
N LEU A 170 -16.54 -1.53 -7.74
CA LEU A 170 -18.00 -1.48 -7.63
C LEU A 170 -18.58 -1.79 -9.01
N ASN A 171 -19.46 -2.80 -9.09
CA ASN A 171 -20.22 -3.05 -10.28
C ASN A 171 -21.16 -1.86 -10.49
N GLY A 172 -21.10 -1.22 -11.67
CA GLY A 172 -22.02 -0.18 -12.09
C GLY A 172 -23.40 -0.77 -12.39
#